data_79a14a897a75d4f3f567b66e4e65294c
#
_entry.id   79a14a897a75d4f3f567b66e4e65294c
#
_cell.length_a   1.000
_cell.length_b   1.000
_cell.length_c   1.000
_cell.angle_alpha   90.00
_cell.angle_beta   90.00
_cell.angle_gamma   90.00
#
_symmetry.space_group_name_H-M   'P 1'
#
loop_
_entity.id
_entity.type
_entity.pdbx_description
1 polymer ?
#
loop_
_entity_poly.entity_id
_entity_poly.type
_entity_poly.pdbx_seq_one_letter_code
_entity_poly.pdbx_strand_id
1 'polypeptide(L)'
;MSDSVHHVSDSEFNETVIKASGPVLVDYWAEWCGPCKMIAPVLDTIAEEYAGKLTVVKINIDENPQTPQFYGVRGIPTLMLFKGGEVEATKVGALTKSELAKFIDSNI
;
A
#
# COMPACT_ATOMS: atom_id res chain seq x y z
N MET A 1 1.71 -15.61 -4.81
CA MET A 1 1.55 -14.56 -3.78
C MET A 1 2.83 -14.44 -2.98
N SER A 2 3.28 -13.25 -2.73
CA SER A 2 4.52 -13.01 -2.00
C SER A 2 4.27 -12.97 -0.50
N ASP A 3 5.12 -13.63 0.27
CA ASP A 3 5.08 -13.54 1.73
C ASP A 3 5.54 -12.16 2.23
N SER A 4 6.10 -11.34 1.33
CA SER A 4 6.56 -10.00 1.67
C SER A 4 5.44 -8.96 1.67
N VAL A 5 4.25 -9.31 1.17
CA VAL A 5 3.07 -8.43 1.21
C VAL A 5 2.21 -8.86 2.39
N HIS A 6 1.94 -7.92 3.31
CA HIS A 6 1.19 -8.21 4.54
C HIS A 6 -0.21 -7.63 4.47
N HIS A 7 -1.21 -8.41 4.85
CA HIS A 7 -2.58 -7.92 4.98
C HIS A 7 -2.74 -7.33 6.39
N VAL A 8 -3.18 -6.09 6.47
CA VAL A 8 -3.26 -5.33 7.71
C VAL A 8 -4.71 -4.89 7.94
N SER A 9 -5.17 -5.00 9.17
CA SER A 9 -6.49 -4.53 9.57
C SER A 9 -6.41 -3.10 10.12
N ASP A 10 -7.58 -2.46 10.27
CA ASP A 10 -7.69 -1.15 10.92
C ASP A 10 -7.05 -1.18 12.31
N SER A 11 -7.27 -2.25 13.07
CA SER A 11 -6.76 -2.36 14.43
C SER A 11 -5.23 -2.51 14.48
N GLU A 12 -4.62 -3.02 13.42
CA GLU A 12 -3.17 -3.22 13.34
C GLU A 12 -2.44 -2.05 12.69
N PHE A 13 -3.18 -1.10 12.13
CA PHE A 13 -2.62 -0.04 11.30
C PHE A 13 -1.60 0.81 12.07
N ASN A 14 -1.93 1.20 13.29
CA ASN A 14 -1.04 2.05 14.08
C ASN A 14 0.32 1.38 14.31
N GLU A 15 0.33 0.11 14.72
CA GLU A 15 1.57 -0.61 15.00
C GLU A 15 2.37 -0.91 13.73
N THR A 16 1.67 -1.32 12.67
CA THR A 16 2.34 -1.80 11.45
C THR A 16 2.77 -0.67 10.53
N VAL A 17 1.97 0.40 10.42
CA VAL A 17 2.19 1.49 9.46
C VAL A 17 2.72 2.73 10.15
N ILE A 18 2.00 3.23 11.15
CA ILE A 18 2.33 4.53 11.77
C ILE A 18 3.64 4.45 12.56
N LYS A 19 3.83 3.37 13.32
CA LYS A 19 5.02 3.18 14.15
C LYS A 19 6.17 2.46 13.45
N ALA A 20 6.03 2.22 12.15
CA ALA A 20 7.08 1.54 11.39
C ALA A 20 8.37 2.36 11.40
N SER A 21 9.52 1.67 11.47
CA SER A 21 10.83 2.31 11.47
C SER A 21 11.28 2.79 10.09
N GLY A 22 10.66 2.25 9.03
CA GLY A 22 10.99 2.61 7.64
C GLY A 22 9.75 2.93 6.83
N PRO A 23 9.92 3.21 5.53
CA PRO A 23 8.78 3.53 4.68
C PRO A 23 7.83 2.34 4.52
N VAL A 24 6.53 2.63 4.41
CA VAL A 24 5.48 1.64 4.21
C VAL A 24 4.62 2.06 3.03
N LEU A 25 4.45 1.17 2.07
CA LEU A 25 3.52 1.36 0.97
C LEU A 25 2.21 0.65 1.33
N VAL A 26 1.12 1.42 1.41
CA VAL A 26 -0.21 0.89 1.73
C VAL A 26 -1.04 0.83 0.46
N ASP A 27 -1.57 -0.35 0.14
CA ASP A 27 -2.50 -0.57 -0.96
C ASP A 27 -3.91 -0.76 -0.40
N TYR A 28 -4.78 0.23 -0.62
CA TYR A 28 -6.20 0.11 -0.30
C TYR A 28 -6.91 -0.53 -1.48
N TRP A 29 -7.54 -1.66 -1.25
CA TRP A 29 -8.11 -2.50 -2.32
C TRP A 29 -9.42 -3.16 -1.91
N ALA A 30 -10.10 -3.79 -2.86
CA ALA A 30 -11.28 -4.63 -2.60
C ALA A 30 -11.33 -5.81 -3.57
N GLU A 31 -12.01 -6.87 -3.17
CA GLU A 31 -12.14 -8.08 -3.99
C GLU A 31 -12.84 -7.82 -5.32
N TRP A 32 -13.81 -6.91 -5.35
CA TRP A 32 -14.57 -6.61 -6.55
C TRP A 32 -13.85 -5.67 -7.51
N CYS A 33 -12.68 -5.20 -7.15
CA CYS A 33 -11.95 -4.18 -7.91
C CYS A 33 -11.00 -4.85 -8.92
N GLY A 34 -11.35 -4.77 -10.20
CA GLY A 34 -10.52 -5.32 -11.28
C GLY A 34 -9.12 -4.73 -11.34
N PRO A 35 -8.98 -3.38 -11.36
CA PRO A 35 -7.65 -2.75 -11.36
C PRO A 35 -6.80 -3.13 -10.15
N CYS A 36 -7.41 -3.35 -8.97
CA CYS A 36 -6.70 -3.80 -7.79
C CYS A 36 -6.05 -5.16 -8.02
N LYS A 37 -6.77 -6.05 -8.70
CA LYS A 37 -6.26 -7.40 -9.01
C LYS A 37 -5.15 -7.34 -10.05
N MET A 38 -5.20 -6.38 -10.95
CA MET A 38 -4.17 -6.20 -11.97
C MET A 38 -2.83 -5.82 -11.37
N ILE A 39 -2.82 -5.02 -10.30
CA ILE A 39 -1.56 -4.60 -9.68
C ILE A 39 -1.05 -5.56 -8.60
N ALA A 40 -1.85 -6.55 -8.20
CA ALA A 40 -1.42 -7.48 -7.16
C ALA A 40 -0.09 -8.17 -7.47
N PRO A 41 0.13 -8.73 -8.69
CA PRO A 41 1.44 -9.31 -9.01
C PRO A 41 2.56 -8.28 -9.02
N VAL A 42 2.28 -7.05 -9.42
CA VAL A 42 3.26 -5.97 -9.42
C VAL A 42 3.69 -5.66 -7.98
N LEU A 43 2.74 -5.61 -7.05
CA LEU A 43 3.04 -5.37 -5.65
C LEU A 43 3.85 -6.51 -5.03
N ASP A 44 3.56 -7.75 -5.40
CA ASP A 44 4.35 -8.90 -4.95
C ASP A 44 5.80 -8.74 -5.38
N THR A 45 6.04 -8.36 -6.63
CA THR A 45 7.39 -8.17 -7.16
C THR A 45 8.09 -6.99 -6.46
N ILE A 46 7.39 -5.87 -6.28
CA ILE A 46 7.92 -4.70 -5.57
C ILE A 46 8.31 -5.07 -4.14
N ALA A 47 7.44 -5.79 -3.44
CA ALA A 47 7.72 -6.19 -2.06
C ALA A 47 8.99 -7.01 -1.94
N GLU A 48 9.23 -7.88 -2.91
CA GLU A 48 10.45 -8.70 -2.92
C GLU A 48 11.69 -7.88 -3.28
N GLU A 49 11.58 -7.03 -4.30
CA GLU A 49 12.71 -6.22 -4.76
C GLU A 49 13.13 -5.16 -3.74
N TYR A 50 12.18 -4.65 -2.96
CA TYR A 50 12.43 -3.60 -1.99
C TYR A 50 12.56 -4.14 -0.56
N ALA A 51 12.68 -5.44 -0.40
CA ALA A 51 12.84 -6.05 0.93
C ALA A 51 14.00 -5.39 1.68
N GLY A 52 13.75 -5.02 2.93
CA GLY A 52 14.73 -4.30 3.75
C GLY A 52 14.72 -2.79 3.57
N LYS A 53 14.07 -2.28 2.52
CA LYS A 53 13.97 -0.84 2.23
C LYS A 53 12.55 -0.31 2.34
N LEU A 54 11.58 -1.17 2.10
CA LEU A 54 10.16 -0.80 2.05
C LEU A 54 9.32 -1.97 2.54
N THR A 55 8.32 -1.67 3.35
CA THR A 55 7.31 -2.65 3.75
C THR A 55 6.07 -2.41 2.89
N VAL A 56 5.48 -3.47 2.34
CA VAL A 56 4.26 -3.37 1.52
C VAL A 56 3.13 -4.03 2.28
N VAL A 57 2.05 -3.27 2.50
CA VAL A 57 0.84 -3.79 3.18
C VAL A 57 -0.39 -3.56 2.32
N LYS A 58 -1.39 -4.41 2.49
CA LYS A 58 -2.68 -4.31 1.81
C LYS A 58 -3.79 -4.19 2.84
N ILE A 59 -4.75 -3.31 2.58
CA ILE A 59 -5.91 -3.12 3.44
C ILE A 59 -7.16 -3.25 2.60
N ASN A 60 -7.97 -4.25 2.92
CA ASN A 60 -9.26 -4.46 2.25
C ASN A 60 -10.26 -3.46 2.83
N ILE A 61 -10.77 -2.55 2.00
CA ILE A 61 -11.62 -1.44 2.45
C ILE A 61 -13.01 -1.87 2.88
N ASP A 62 -13.47 -3.03 2.41
CA ASP A 62 -14.79 -3.55 2.82
C ASP A 62 -14.75 -4.10 4.23
N GLU A 63 -13.62 -4.69 4.61
CA GLU A 63 -13.43 -5.25 5.94
C GLU A 63 -12.85 -4.23 6.92
N ASN A 64 -12.20 -3.19 6.41
CA ASN A 64 -11.48 -2.21 7.22
C ASN A 64 -11.81 -0.80 6.74
N PRO A 65 -12.99 -0.28 7.09
CA PRO A 65 -13.45 1.01 6.57
C PRO A 65 -12.87 2.24 7.28
N GLN A 66 -12.27 2.08 8.44
CA GLN A 66 -11.84 3.23 9.27
C GLN A 66 -10.66 3.98 8.68
N THR A 67 -9.58 3.27 8.36
CA THR A 67 -8.38 3.95 7.85
C THR A 67 -8.57 4.54 6.45
N PRO A 68 -9.23 3.85 5.49
CA PRO A 68 -9.46 4.50 4.21
C PRO A 68 -10.33 5.75 4.33
N GLN A 69 -11.32 5.73 5.22
CA GLN A 69 -12.14 6.90 5.46
C GLN A 69 -11.34 8.04 6.08
N PHE A 70 -10.50 7.72 7.07
CA PHE A 70 -9.67 8.71 7.75
C PHE A 70 -8.72 9.41 6.77
N TYR A 71 -8.14 8.67 5.83
CA TYR A 71 -7.19 9.22 4.86
C TYR A 71 -7.84 9.70 3.56
N GLY A 72 -9.17 9.71 3.49
CA GLY A 72 -9.88 10.27 2.35
C GLY A 72 -9.80 9.44 1.08
N VAL A 73 -9.69 8.13 1.21
CA VAL A 73 -9.65 7.21 0.06
C VAL A 73 -11.02 7.18 -0.59
N ARG A 74 -11.10 7.55 -1.87
CA ARG A 74 -12.36 7.57 -2.63
C ARG A 74 -12.37 6.63 -3.81
N GLY A 75 -11.21 6.35 -4.36
CA GLY A 75 -11.07 5.42 -5.48
C GLY A 75 -10.06 4.36 -5.13
N ILE A 76 -10.17 3.19 -5.74
CA ILE A 76 -9.23 2.10 -5.51
C ILE A 76 -8.76 1.51 -6.84
N PRO A 77 -7.53 1.00 -6.88
CA PRO A 77 -6.59 0.98 -5.77
C PRO A 77 -6.07 2.38 -5.46
N THR A 78 -5.85 2.66 -4.18
CA THR A 78 -5.12 3.85 -3.74
C THR A 78 -3.84 3.38 -3.07
N LEU A 79 -2.73 3.91 -3.54
CA LEU A 79 -1.41 3.59 -3.03
C LEU A 79 -0.88 4.79 -2.26
N MET A 80 -0.65 4.61 -0.97
CA MET A 80 -0.12 5.66 -0.10
C MET A 80 1.22 5.25 0.46
N LEU A 81 2.21 6.11 0.30
CA LEU A 81 3.52 5.88 0.88
C LEU A 81 3.63 6.65 2.19
N PHE A 82 3.84 5.91 3.26
CA PHE A 82 4.00 6.47 4.61
C PHE A 82 5.47 6.50 5.00
N LYS A 83 5.89 7.60 5.62
CA LYS A 83 7.22 7.73 6.24
C LYS A 83 7.06 8.41 7.58
N GLY A 84 7.58 7.80 8.63
CA GLY A 84 7.47 8.39 9.97
C GLY A 84 6.05 8.59 10.43
N GLY A 85 5.13 7.76 9.98
CA GLY A 85 3.72 7.83 10.35
C GLY A 85 2.91 8.84 9.55
N GLU A 86 3.49 9.47 8.53
CA GLU A 86 2.80 10.48 7.73
C GLU A 86 2.77 10.08 6.26
N VAL A 87 1.71 10.49 5.55
CA VAL A 87 1.58 10.25 4.11
C VAL A 87 2.54 11.16 3.36
N GLU A 88 3.53 10.57 2.70
CA GLU A 88 4.47 11.29 1.84
C GLU A 88 3.91 11.54 0.46
N ALA A 89 3.23 10.53 -0.10
CA ALA A 89 2.75 10.59 -1.48
C ALA A 89 1.59 9.63 -1.68
N THR A 90 0.73 9.93 -2.66
CA THR A 90 -0.46 9.13 -2.97
C THR A 90 -0.62 9.00 -4.48
N LYS A 91 -0.97 7.79 -4.92
CA LYS A 91 -1.36 7.52 -6.30
C LYS A 91 -2.66 6.71 -6.31
N VAL A 92 -3.56 7.05 -7.23
CA VAL A 92 -4.82 6.33 -7.42
C VAL A 92 -4.81 5.66 -8.78
N GLY A 93 -5.23 4.40 -8.83
CA GLY A 93 -5.31 3.63 -10.05
C GLY A 93 -4.19 2.61 -10.19
N ALA A 94 -4.35 1.70 -11.16
CA ALA A 94 -3.36 0.66 -11.42
C ALA A 94 -2.16 1.27 -12.14
N LEU A 95 -0.97 1.04 -11.59
CA LEU A 95 0.28 1.50 -12.17
C LEU A 95 1.04 0.31 -12.74
N THR A 96 1.86 0.56 -13.76
CA THR A 96 2.83 -0.43 -14.22
C THR A 96 3.92 -0.56 -13.15
N LYS A 97 4.69 -1.63 -13.23
CA LYS A 97 5.82 -1.82 -12.32
C LYS A 97 6.80 -0.65 -12.41
N SER A 98 7.09 -0.18 -13.62
CA SER A 98 8.00 0.94 -13.85
C SER A 98 7.48 2.22 -13.20
N GLU A 99 6.20 2.51 -13.38
CA GLU A 99 5.58 3.69 -12.77
C GLU A 99 5.59 3.62 -11.25
N LEU A 100 5.30 2.44 -10.70
CA LEU A 100 5.27 2.24 -9.26
C LEU A 100 6.68 2.36 -8.66
N ALA A 101 7.69 1.77 -9.32
CA ALA A 101 9.07 1.88 -8.86
C ALA A 101 9.53 3.35 -8.85
N LYS A 102 9.18 4.11 -9.88
CA LYS A 102 9.48 5.55 -9.94
C LYS A 102 8.83 6.30 -8.78
N PHE A 103 7.57 6.01 -8.52
CA PHE A 103 6.81 6.62 -7.43
C PHE A 103 7.49 6.35 -6.08
N ILE A 104 7.87 5.11 -5.86
CA ILE A 104 8.55 4.71 -4.62
C ILE A 104 9.92 5.39 -4.51
N ASP A 105 10.73 5.27 -5.54
CA ASP A 105 12.11 5.79 -5.52
C ASP A 105 12.15 7.31 -5.33
N SER A 106 11.15 8.00 -5.82
CA SER A 106 11.06 9.46 -5.67
C SER A 106 10.71 9.90 -4.25
N ASN A 107 10.23 8.98 -3.41
CA ASN A 107 9.65 9.33 -2.11
C ASN A 107 10.27 8.59 -0.92
N ILE A 108 11.20 7.70 -1.16
CA ILE A 108 11.92 7.05 -0.07
C ILE A 108 13.41 7.45 -0.09
#